data_f594876ad13c238fb1ca422cd90375ff
#
_entry.id   f594876ad13c238fb1ca422cd90375ff
#
_cell.length_a   1.000
_cell.length_b   1.000
_cell.length_c   1.000
_cell.angle_alpha   90.00
_cell.angle_beta   90.00
_cell.angle_gamma   90.00
#
_symmetry.space_group_name_H-M   'P 1'
#
loop_
_entity.id
_entity.type
_entity.pdbx_description
1 polymer ?
#
loop_
_entity_poly.entity_id
_entity_poly.type
_entity_poly.pdbx_seq_one_letter_code
_entity_poly.pdbx_strand_id
1 'polypeptide(L)'
;MKINIQKFGGEIDISSPSLATCFEFVSLWSAETDNAMLARLCAGSIGVCLDHTARLPKYRPVKHRASDYGHTCLDRLLGLGVTASVIYEEGVKCLSFMSQKIPTEREVDERANFSSTQEPDISTD
;
A
#
# COMPACT_ATOMS: atom_id res chain seq x y z
N MET A 1 -0.31 13.29 0.76
CA MET A 1 -0.08 12.94 -0.65
C MET A 1 -1.40 12.78 -1.37
N LYS A 2 -1.45 13.09 -2.64
CA LYS A 2 -2.69 13.07 -3.41
C LYS A 2 -2.55 12.20 -4.65
N ILE A 3 -3.66 11.55 -5.03
CA ILE A 3 -3.78 10.89 -6.31
C ILE A 3 -4.90 11.56 -7.10
N ASN A 4 -4.95 11.31 -8.39
CA ASN A 4 -5.91 11.96 -9.27
C ASN A 4 -6.74 10.90 -10.01
N ILE A 5 -8.00 10.80 -9.67
CA ILE A 5 -8.94 9.91 -10.34
C ILE A 5 -10.20 10.71 -10.65
N GLN A 6 -10.40 11.04 -11.94
CA GLN A 6 -11.50 11.89 -12.36
C GLN A 6 -12.87 11.37 -11.93
N LYS A 7 -13.06 10.05 -11.97
CA LYS A 7 -14.33 9.43 -11.58
C LYS A 7 -14.63 9.61 -10.10
N PHE A 8 -13.62 9.95 -9.29
CA PHE A 8 -13.78 10.19 -7.86
C PHE A 8 -13.72 11.68 -7.52
N GLY A 9 -13.75 12.55 -8.53
CA GLY A 9 -13.78 14.00 -8.33
C GLY A 9 -12.45 14.71 -8.57
N GLY A 10 -11.44 14.01 -9.07
CA GLY A 10 -10.14 14.61 -9.38
C GLY A 10 -9.10 14.27 -8.32
N GLU A 11 -8.44 15.28 -7.79
CA GLU A 11 -7.40 15.07 -6.76
C GLU A 11 -8.02 14.65 -5.44
N ILE A 12 -7.45 13.63 -4.83
CA ILE A 12 -7.95 13.05 -3.58
C ILE A 12 -6.76 12.81 -2.65
N ASP A 13 -6.90 13.22 -1.39
CA ASP A 13 -5.89 12.91 -0.37
C ASP A 13 -5.94 11.42 -0.05
N ILE A 14 -4.77 10.81 0.04
CA ILE A 14 -4.66 9.42 0.47
C ILE A 14 -4.05 9.37 1.86
N SER A 15 -4.41 8.32 2.59
CA SER A 15 -3.87 8.08 3.92
C SER A 15 -3.17 6.73 3.93
N SER A 16 -2.17 6.62 4.80
CA SER A 16 -1.41 5.38 4.94
C SER A 16 -2.25 4.33 5.65
N PRO A 17 -2.37 3.13 5.10
CA PRO A 17 -2.99 2.03 5.84
C PRO A 17 -2.06 1.57 6.97
N SER A 18 -2.46 0.52 7.70
CA SER A 18 -1.62 -0.02 8.76
C SER A 18 -0.26 -0.47 8.21
N LEU A 19 0.75 -0.49 9.08
CA LEU A 19 2.10 -0.91 8.67
C LEU A 19 2.09 -2.34 8.13
N ALA A 20 1.29 -3.23 8.73
CA ALA A 20 1.16 -4.61 8.24
C ALA A 20 0.64 -4.65 6.80
N THR A 21 -0.35 -3.83 6.48
CA THR A 21 -0.89 -3.73 5.13
C THR A 21 0.16 -3.17 4.16
N CYS A 22 0.92 -2.16 4.58
CA CYS A 22 2.01 -1.62 3.78
C CYS A 22 3.04 -2.70 3.44
N PHE A 23 3.46 -3.47 4.44
CA PHE A 23 4.40 -4.57 4.24
C PHE A 23 3.86 -5.58 3.24
N GLU A 24 2.60 -5.96 3.38
CA GLU A 24 1.99 -6.96 2.51
C GLU A 24 1.99 -6.51 1.05
N PHE A 25 1.49 -5.32 0.78
CA PHE A 25 1.39 -4.81 -0.59
C PHE A 25 2.75 -4.52 -1.21
N VAL A 26 3.65 -3.91 -0.46
CA VAL A 26 4.98 -3.57 -0.98
C VAL A 26 5.82 -4.81 -1.20
N SER A 27 5.70 -5.82 -0.33
CA SER A 27 6.42 -7.09 -0.51
C SER A 27 5.99 -7.79 -1.80
N LEU A 28 4.68 -7.82 -2.06
CA LEU A 28 4.17 -8.41 -3.30
C LEU A 28 4.61 -7.60 -4.51
N TRP A 29 4.62 -6.28 -4.41
CA TRP A 29 5.08 -5.42 -5.50
C TRP A 29 6.55 -5.66 -5.82
N SER A 30 7.39 -5.81 -4.80
CA SER A 30 8.82 -6.05 -5.00
C SER A 30 9.10 -7.41 -5.64
N ALA A 31 8.26 -8.41 -5.39
CA ALA A 31 8.45 -9.76 -5.88
C ALA A 31 7.77 -10.01 -7.22
N GLU A 32 6.86 -9.14 -7.63
CA GLU A 32 5.94 -9.44 -8.73
C GLU A 32 6.48 -8.99 -10.08
N THR A 33 6.35 -9.87 -11.07
CA THR A 33 6.73 -9.60 -12.45
C THR A 33 5.56 -9.79 -13.43
N ASP A 34 4.45 -10.35 -12.95
CA ASP A 34 3.26 -10.61 -13.77
C ASP A 34 2.41 -9.33 -13.88
N ASN A 35 2.13 -8.90 -15.10
CA ASN A 35 1.34 -7.70 -15.34
C ASN A 35 -0.06 -7.76 -14.74
N ALA A 36 -0.68 -8.93 -14.76
CA ALA A 36 -2.02 -9.10 -14.19
C ALA A 36 -2.00 -8.88 -12.68
N MET A 37 -1.00 -9.44 -12.01
CA MET A 37 -0.85 -9.24 -10.57
C MET A 37 -0.49 -7.79 -10.27
N LEU A 38 0.35 -7.18 -11.08
CA LEU A 38 0.71 -5.77 -10.89
C LEU A 38 -0.52 -4.87 -10.99
N ALA A 39 -1.41 -5.14 -11.93
CA ALA A 39 -2.66 -4.39 -12.05
C ALA A 39 -3.51 -4.54 -10.77
N ARG A 40 -3.60 -5.75 -10.23
CA ARG A 40 -4.33 -6.01 -8.98
C ARG A 40 -3.69 -5.28 -7.80
N LEU A 41 -2.37 -5.29 -7.71
CA LEU A 41 -1.66 -4.59 -6.65
C LEU A 41 -1.87 -3.08 -6.73
N CYS A 42 -1.84 -2.52 -7.94
CA CYS A 42 -2.11 -1.10 -8.13
C CYS A 42 -3.53 -0.75 -7.72
N ALA A 43 -4.52 -1.53 -8.17
CA ALA A 43 -5.91 -1.27 -7.83
C ALA A 43 -6.15 -1.44 -6.33
N GLY A 44 -5.60 -2.49 -5.73
CA GLY A 44 -5.72 -2.73 -4.29
C GLY A 44 -5.05 -1.64 -3.47
N SER A 45 -3.91 -1.13 -3.94
CA SER A 45 -3.20 -0.04 -3.26
C SER A 45 -4.04 1.23 -3.23
N ILE A 46 -4.71 1.54 -4.34
CA ILE A 46 -5.66 2.65 -4.37
C ILE A 46 -6.74 2.42 -3.32
N GLY A 47 -7.30 1.21 -3.27
CA GLY A 47 -8.36 0.87 -2.33
C GLY A 47 -7.96 1.05 -0.88
N VAL A 48 -6.78 0.55 -0.48
CA VAL A 48 -6.35 0.65 0.92
C VAL A 48 -5.94 2.07 1.30
N CYS A 49 -5.47 2.87 0.35
CA CYS A 49 -5.13 4.27 0.62
C CYS A 49 -6.37 5.18 0.59
N LEU A 50 -7.45 4.73 -0.03
CA LEU A 50 -8.73 5.44 -0.11
C LEU A 50 -9.81 4.73 0.69
N ASP A 51 -9.47 4.12 1.84
CA ASP A 51 -10.43 3.31 2.55
C ASP A 51 -11.57 4.14 3.16
N HIS A 52 -11.47 5.45 3.08
CA HIS A 52 -12.55 6.34 3.47
C HIS A 52 -13.62 6.52 2.39
N THR A 53 -13.45 5.91 1.20
CA THR A 53 -14.46 6.03 0.14
C THR A 53 -15.39 4.83 0.12
N ALA A 54 -16.68 5.09 -0.14
CA ALA A 54 -17.68 4.03 -0.27
C ALA A 54 -17.64 3.35 -1.64
N ARG A 55 -16.85 3.85 -2.58
CA ARG A 55 -16.80 3.32 -3.96
C ARG A 55 -15.98 2.05 -4.08
N LEU A 56 -15.04 1.84 -3.16
CA LEU A 56 -14.20 0.65 -3.13
C LEU A 56 -14.42 -0.08 -1.81
N PRO A 57 -14.32 -1.41 -1.81
CA PRO A 57 -14.53 -2.17 -0.58
C PRO A 57 -13.39 -1.88 0.41
N LYS A 58 -13.70 -1.98 1.69
CA LYS A 58 -12.71 -1.79 2.73
C LYS A 58 -11.84 -3.05 2.85
N TYR A 59 -10.53 -2.85 2.94
CA TYR A 59 -9.60 -3.96 3.12
C TYR A 59 -9.61 -4.46 4.56
N ARG A 60 -9.77 -5.77 4.72
CA ARG A 60 -9.74 -6.42 6.03
C ARG A 60 -8.71 -7.53 6.00
N PRO A 61 -7.50 -7.31 6.54
CA PRO A 61 -6.39 -8.29 6.44
C PRO A 61 -6.76 -9.68 6.96
N VAL A 62 -7.67 -9.77 7.94
CA VAL A 62 -8.11 -11.05 8.48
C VAL A 62 -8.95 -11.85 7.49
N LYS A 63 -9.66 -11.16 6.58
CA LYS A 63 -10.60 -11.79 5.65
C LYS A 63 -10.12 -11.78 4.21
N HIS A 64 -9.20 -10.90 3.85
CA HIS A 64 -8.79 -10.71 2.47
C HIS A 64 -7.31 -11.00 2.30
N ARG A 65 -6.98 -11.54 1.14
CA ARG A 65 -5.60 -11.54 0.65
C ARG A 65 -5.44 -10.32 -0.23
N ALA A 66 -4.24 -9.73 -0.25
CA ALA A 66 -3.98 -8.53 -1.05
C ALA A 66 -4.32 -8.74 -2.52
N SER A 67 -3.98 -9.91 -3.09
CA SER A 67 -4.26 -10.19 -4.50
C SER A 67 -5.75 -10.29 -4.79
N ASP A 68 -6.52 -10.93 -3.91
CA ASP A 68 -7.96 -11.08 -4.08
C ASP A 68 -8.67 -9.73 -3.91
N TYR A 69 -8.26 -8.98 -2.92
CA TYR A 69 -8.78 -7.64 -2.71
C TYR A 69 -8.45 -6.73 -3.90
N GLY A 70 -7.22 -6.85 -4.41
CA GLY A 70 -6.78 -6.10 -5.58
C GLY A 70 -7.60 -6.44 -6.82
N HIS A 71 -7.95 -7.71 -7.00
CA HIS A 71 -8.82 -8.12 -8.10
C HIS A 71 -10.20 -7.46 -7.99
N THR A 72 -10.76 -7.45 -6.79
CA THR A 72 -12.06 -6.82 -6.55
C THR A 72 -12.00 -5.31 -6.84
N CYS A 73 -10.97 -4.63 -6.38
CA CYS A 73 -10.78 -3.22 -6.65
C CYS A 73 -10.59 -2.95 -8.14
N LEU A 74 -9.82 -3.79 -8.83
CA LEU A 74 -9.57 -3.66 -10.25
C LEU A 74 -10.89 -3.75 -11.02
N ASP A 75 -11.70 -4.77 -10.75
CA ASP A 75 -13.00 -4.93 -11.39
C ASP A 75 -13.89 -3.72 -11.12
N ARG A 76 -13.88 -3.23 -9.88
CA ARG A 76 -14.71 -2.10 -9.50
C ARG A 76 -14.27 -0.83 -10.22
N LEU A 77 -12.97 -0.55 -10.27
CA LEU A 77 -12.44 0.64 -10.93
C LEU A 77 -12.72 0.61 -12.43
N LEU A 78 -12.48 -0.53 -13.07
CA LEU A 78 -12.77 -0.67 -14.48
C LEU A 78 -14.28 -0.51 -14.76
N GLY A 79 -15.12 -1.08 -13.88
CA GLY A 79 -16.57 -0.95 -14.00
C GLY A 79 -17.05 0.49 -13.84
N LEU A 80 -16.33 1.32 -13.10
CA LEU A 80 -16.64 2.73 -12.93
C LEU A 80 -16.10 3.58 -14.11
N GLY A 81 -15.36 2.98 -15.02
CA GLY A 81 -14.82 3.68 -16.18
C GLY A 81 -13.42 4.24 -15.98
N VAL A 82 -12.74 3.87 -14.90
CA VAL A 82 -11.34 4.25 -14.69
C VAL A 82 -10.48 3.41 -15.63
N THR A 83 -9.62 4.07 -16.40
CA THR A 83 -8.80 3.36 -17.39
C THR A 83 -7.63 2.62 -16.72
N ALA A 84 -7.13 1.60 -17.38
CA ALA A 84 -5.99 0.84 -16.90
C ALA A 84 -4.77 1.73 -16.67
N SER A 85 -4.50 2.69 -17.56
CA SER A 85 -3.34 3.56 -17.40
C SER A 85 -3.45 4.43 -16.16
N VAL A 86 -4.64 4.92 -15.83
CA VAL A 86 -4.85 5.68 -14.59
C VAL A 86 -4.65 4.79 -13.38
N ILE A 87 -5.15 3.55 -13.41
CA ILE A 87 -4.97 2.60 -12.31
C ILE A 87 -3.49 2.35 -12.08
N TYR A 88 -2.70 2.13 -13.13
CA TYR A 88 -1.26 1.94 -12.99
C TYR A 88 -0.57 3.19 -12.45
N GLU A 89 -0.81 4.34 -13.04
CA GLU A 89 -0.18 5.58 -12.61
C GLU A 89 -0.47 5.90 -11.14
N GLU A 90 -1.74 5.92 -10.78
CA GLU A 90 -2.14 6.30 -9.43
C GLU A 90 -1.86 5.19 -8.43
N GLY A 91 -1.97 3.93 -8.86
CA GLY A 91 -1.64 2.78 -8.02
C GLY A 91 -0.16 2.73 -7.64
N VAL A 92 0.73 3.05 -8.58
CA VAL A 92 2.17 3.11 -8.30
C VAL A 92 2.47 4.23 -7.31
N LYS A 93 1.77 5.36 -7.40
CA LYS A 93 1.92 6.43 -6.40
C LYS A 93 1.54 5.93 -5.00
N CYS A 94 0.45 5.17 -4.90
CA CYS A 94 0.03 4.60 -3.63
C CYS A 94 1.04 3.58 -3.10
N LEU A 95 1.56 2.70 -3.96
CA LEU A 95 2.59 1.73 -3.57
C LEU A 95 3.85 2.43 -3.10
N SER A 96 4.28 3.47 -3.82
CA SER A 96 5.46 4.26 -3.43
C SER A 96 5.23 4.96 -2.10
N PHE A 97 4.03 5.50 -1.90
CA PHE A 97 3.66 6.14 -0.64
C PHE A 97 3.73 5.14 0.52
N MET A 98 3.17 3.95 0.34
CA MET A 98 3.23 2.90 1.36
C MET A 98 4.67 2.46 1.62
N SER A 99 5.51 2.37 0.59
CA SER A 99 6.90 1.94 0.78
C SER A 99 7.69 2.93 1.63
N GLN A 100 7.34 4.21 1.58
CA GLN A 100 7.98 5.24 2.40
C GLN A 100 7.68 5.07 3.89
N LYS A 101 6.63 4.33 4.24
CA LYS A 101 6.25 4.07 5.62
C LYS A 101 6.98 2.87 6.21
N ILE A 102 7.64 2.07 5.37
CA ILE A 102 8.37 0.89 5.81
C ILE A 102 9.80 1.30 6.11
N PRO A 103 10.33 1.02 7.32
CA PRO A 103 11.71 1.35 7.64
C PRO A 103 12.68 0.63 6.71
N THR A 104 13.73 1.31 6.29
CA THR A 104 14.79 0.67 5.52
C THR A 104 15.58 -0.25 6.44
N GLU A 105 16.31 -1.19 5.85
CA GLU A 105 17.20 -2.06 6.60
C GLU A 105 18.15 -1.26 7.48
N ARG A 106 18.71 -0.18 6.93
CA ARG A 106 19.60 0.70 7.66
C ARG A 106 18.91 1.34 8.87
N GLU A 107 17.68 1.81 8.70
CA GLU A 107 16.93 2.43 9.78
C GLU A 107 16.65 1.42 10.91
N VAL A 108 16.35 0.18 10.55
CA VAL A 108 16.13 -0.88 11.53
C VAL A 108 17.41 -1.15 12.29
N ASP A 109 18.54 -1.26 11.59
CA ASP A 109 19.85 -1.48 12.23
C ASP A 109 20.21 -0.35 13.16
N GLU A 110 19.98 0.89 12.75
CA GLU A 110 20.26 2.05 13.61
C GLU A 110 19.43 2.03 14.89
N ARG A 111 18.15 1.67 14.79
CA ARG A 111 17.28 1.56 15.96
C ARG A 111 17.74 0.45 16.89
N ALA A 112 18.12 -0.69 16.33
CA ALA A 112 18.61 -1.81 17.11
C ALA A 112 19.89 -1.42 17.87
N ASN A 113 20.82 -0.77 17.20
CA ASN A 113 22.07 -0.31 17.80
C ASN A 113 21.81 0.71 18.90
N PHE A 114 20.91 1.65 18.65
CA PHE A 114 20.56 2.67 19.63
C PHE A 114 19.94 2.05 20.89
N SER A 115 19.04 1.10 20.71
CA SER A 115 18.41 0.39 21.83
C SER A 115 19.43 -0.38 22.65
N SER A 116 20.37 -1.07 22.00
CA SER A 116 21.44 -1.79 22.66
C SER A 116 22.32 -0.85 23.49
N THR A 117 22.60 0.33 22.98
CA THR A 117 23.40 1.33 23.68
C THR A 117 22.66 1.88 24.91
N GLN A 118 21.37 2.02 24.83
CA GLN A 118 20.57 2.54 25.94
C GLN A 118 20.36 1.55 27.07
N GLU A 119 20.56 0.28 26.83
CA GLU A 119 20.43 -0.76 27.86
C GLU A 119 21.81 -1.11 28.40
N PRO A 120 22.27 -0.46 29.40
CA PRO A 120 23.60 -0.71 29.97
C PRO A 120 23.65 -1.95 30.80
N ASP A 121 22.90 -1.83 30.59
CA ASP A 121 22.91 -2.52 31.00
C ASP A 121 22.59 -3.30 31.19
N ILE A 122 22.08 -3.50 31.22
CA ILE A 122 21.59 -4.38 31.36
C ILE A 122 21.98 -5.22 30.89
N SER A 123 22.15 -4.89 31.06
CA SER A 123 22.55 -5.53 30.74
C SER A 123 23.22 -5.71 30.33
N THR A 124 23.07 -5.34 30.29
CA THR A 124 23.57 -5.32 29.86
C THR A 124 23.99 -5.35 29.59
N ASP A 125 23.77 -5.15 29.60
CA ASP A 125 23.98 -5.00 29.32
C ASP A 125 24.28 -5.12 29.37
#